data_cd59f3df56f2a4f6ac57aad1265e32ee
#
_entry.id   cd59f3df56f2a4f6ac57aad1265e32ee
#
_cell.length_a   1.000
_cell.length_b   1.000
_cell.length_c   1.000
_cell.angle_alpha   90.00
_cell.angle_beta   90.00
_cell.angle_gamma   90.00
#
_symmetry.space_group_name_H-M   'P 1'
#
loop_
_entity.id
_entity.type
_entity.pdbx_description
1 polymer ?
#
loop_
_entity_poly.entity_id
_entity_poly.type
_entity_poly.pdbx_seq_one_letter_code
_entity_poly.pdbx_strand_id
1 'polypeptide(L)'
;MPGACEEIIDDIEDLISSQDITPKERYSSRKNVSVRSKKREKDAEPVEKVILESVVPGTQTIYVKTWGCAHNNSDSEYMAGLLAAAGYPLTEDKWQAQLWLLNSCTVKSPSEDHFKNEVELGKSRGIHVVVAGCVPQGAPRAGYLQGISVVGVQQIDRIVELVEETLKGHTVRLLGQKKTATGRKAGGASLLLPKVRKNPLIEIIPINTGCLNQCTYCKTKHARGELGSYPPEEIVERARQSFEEGVVEIWLTSEDTGTYGRDIGTSLPALLWKLVEVIPEGCRLRLGMTNPPYILEHLAEVAKVMQHPRVYKFLHVPVQSGSDTVLSDMKREYSCADFEHVVNFLRKDVPGMTIATDIICGFPTETEKDFEDTMTLCRKYRFPSLFINQFFPRPGTPAAKMTKVPGQEVKKRTKMLSEFFRSYEPYGHKVGETQQVLVTDISHDKNYFVAHNEYYEQVLVPKEEKYMGKMLTVKITAATKFSMMGQPIDKPKMPGLTAPLKKGEVSGLYGVEKKKMAVPLPIFVLIFAVVLRLVWFFL
;
A
#
# COMPACT_ATOMS: atom_id res chain seq x y z
N MET A 1 -21.93 7.18 26.34
CA MET A 1 -21.94 6.80 24.93
C MET A 1 -20.50 6.88 24.45
N PRO A 2 -19.85 5.81 24.01
CA PRO A 2 -18.51 5.91 23.42
C PRO A 2 -18.65 6.48 22.01
N GLY A 3 -17.87 7.52 21.71
CA GLY A 3 -17.81 8.12 20.39
C GLY A 3 -17.39 7.10 19.35
N ALA A 4 -18.13 7.04 18.26
CA ALA A 4 -17.79 6.21 17.12
C ALA A 4 -16.45 6.66 16.56
N CYS A 5 -15.45 5.78 16.60
CA CYS A 5 -14.22 5.96 15.85
C CYS A 5 -14.53 5.84 14.35
N GLU A 6 -14.57 6.96 13.67
CA GLU A 6 -14.48 7.04 12.22
C GLU A 6 -13.00 6.90 11.83
N GLU A 7 -12.47 5.70 11.79
CA GLU A 7 -11.27 5.42 11.01
C GLU A 7 -11.63 4.62 9.78
N ILE A 8 -11.55 5.33 8.71
CA ILE A 8 -11.64 4.85 7.35
C ILE A 8 -10.38 4.04 7.09
N ILE A 9 -10.55 2.78 6.76
CA ILE A 9 -9.47 1.94 6.21
C ILE A 9 -9.06 2.58 4.90
N ASP A 10 -7.81 3.04 4.82
CA ASP A 10 -7.23 3.68 3.64
C ASP A 10 -7.05 2.66 2.51
N ASP A 11 -8.02 2.58 1.60
CA ASP A 11 -7.87 1.86 0.34
C ASP A 11 -7.69 2.83 -0.85
N ILE A 12 -7.11 2.29 -1.94
CA ILE A 12 -6.40 2.98 -3.04
C ILE A 12 -7.18 4.06 -3.80
N GLU A 13 -8.50 4.10 -3.72
CA GLU A 13 -9.32 4.85 -4.69
C GLU A 13 -9.80 6.24 -4.25
N ASP A 14 -9.44 6.67 -3.08
CA ASP A 14 -9.95 7.94 -2.57
C ASP A 14 -9.03 9.13 -2.89
N LEU A 15 -9.44 10.07 -3.72
CA LEU A 15 -9.30 11.44 -3.69
C LEU A 15 -8.57 12.40 -4.43
N ILE A 16 -8.79 13.71 -4.37
CA ILE A 16 -8.17 14.61 -5.25
C ILE A 16 -8.43 16.07 -5.14
N SER A 17 -7.46 16.92 -5.52
CA SER A 17 -7.49 18.37 -5.56
C SER A 17 -7.07 19.02 -6.89
N SER A 18 -7.26 20.33 -6.99
CA SER A 18 -7.62 21.15 -8.11
C SER A 18 -6.57 22.03 -8.84
N GLN A 19 -5.32 21.64 -9.10
CA GLN A 19 -4.44 22.38 -10.04
C GLN A 19 -3.40 21.45 -10.67
N ASP A 20 -3.61 21.04 -11.90
CA ASP A 20 -2.72 20.08 -12.53
C ASP A 20 -2.40 20.31 -14.00
N ILE A 21 -1.22 19.86 -14.37
CA ILE A 21 -0.63 20.00 -15.70
C ILE A 21 -1.26 19.07 -16.73
N THR A 22 -1.36 19.54 -17.97
CA THR A 22 -1.89 18.79 -19.11
C THR A 22 -1.01 17.57 -19.46
N PRO A 23 -1.54 16.55 -20.15
CA PRO A 23 -0.76 15.40 -20.60
C PRO A 23 0.48 15.77 -21.44
N LYS A 24 0.41 16.88 -22.17
CA LYS A 24 1.51 17.38 -23.00
C LYS A 24 2.67 17.94 -22.18
N GLU A 25 2.37 18.63 -21.09
CA GLU A 25 3.38 19.17 -20.15
C GLU A 25 4.07 18.05 -19.35
N ARG A 26 3.37 16.95 -19.09
CA ARG A 26 3.97 15.76 -18.50
C ARG A 26 4.97 15.06 -19.40
N TYR A 27 4.68 14.99 -20.68
CA TYR A 27 5.59 14.34 -21.63
C TYR A 27 6.92 15.09 -21.73
N SER A 28 6.89 16.43 -21.64
CA SER A 28 8.09 17.27 -21.61
C SER A 28 8.88 17.16 -20.30
N SER A 29 8.20 16.97 -19.16
CA SER A 29 8.86 16.84 -17.84
C SER A 29 9.54 15.48 -17.63
N ARG A 30 9.12 14.44 -18.36
CA ARG A 30 9.73 13.09 -18.31
C ARG A 30 11.13 13.00 -18.91
N LYS A 31 11.56 13.99 -19.70
CA LYS A 31 12.86 13.97 -20.39
C LYS A 31 14.02 14.54 -19.58
N ASN A 32 13.77 15.21 -18.47
CA ASN A 32 14.80 15.94 -17.74
C ASN A 32 15.02 15.37 -16.33
N VAL A 33 15.96 14.46 -16.21
CA VAL A 33 16.68 14.25 -14.96
C VAL A 33 17.70 15.39 -14.87
N SER A 34 17.35 16.52 -14.29
CA SER A 34 18.30 17.60 -14.06
C SER A 34 18.57 17.75 -12.57
N VAL A 35 19.76 17.41 -12.17
CA VAL A 35 20.34 17.89 -10.91
C VAL A 35 20.57 19.40 -11.10
N ARG A 36 19.74 20.23 -10.47
CA ARG A 36 19.95 21.67 -10.44
C ARG A 36 20.52 22.07 -9.11
N SER A 37 21.80 22.42 -9.08
CA SER A 37 22.35 23.21 -7.99
C SER A 37 21.70 24.61 -8.02
N LYS A 38 21.19 25.10 -6.88
CA LYS A 38 20.75 26.48 -6.77
C LYS A 38 21.94 27.41 -6.98
N LYS A 39 21.97 28.20 -8.05
CA LYS A 39 22.75 29.43 -8.07
C LYS A 39 22.21 30.33 -6.97
N ARG A 40 23.03 30.73 -6.00
CA ARG A 40 22.71 31.74 -5.00
C ARG A 40 22.31 33.03 -5.71
N GLU A 41 21.09 33.52 -5.50
CA GLU A 41 20.79 34.93 -5.65
C GLU A 41 21.56 35.67 -4.57
N LYS A 42 22.41 36.59 -5.00
CA LYS A 42 23.07 37.55 -4.15
C LYS A 42 22.02 38.63 -3.83
N ASP A 43 21.65 38.76 -2.62
CA ASP A 43 20.89 39.83 -1.97
C ASP A 43 19.71 39.29 -1.13
N ALA A 44 20.05 38.61 -0.05
CA ALA A 44 19.22 38.49 1.14
C ALA A 44 20.18 38.53 2.34
N GLU A 45 19.87 39.37 3.31
CA GLU A 45 20.65 39.49 4.54
C GLU A 45 20.87 38.12 5.21
N PRO A 46 22.02 37.89 5.83
CA PRO A 46 22.38 36.59 6.37
C PRO A 46 21.53 36.31 7.62
N VAL A 47 20.51 35.46 7.47
CA VAL A 47 20.05 34.65 8.59
C VAL A 47 21.26 33.81 9.01
N GLU A 48 21.70 33.93 10.25
CA GLU A 48 22.79 33.10 10.79
C GLU A 48 22.54 31.63 10.44
N LYS A 49 23.26 31.16 9.43
CA LYS A 49 23.32 29.75 9.13
C LYS A 49 24.10 29.11 10.26
N VAL A 50 23.43 28.31 11.06
CA VAL A 50 24.11 27.26 11.80
C VAL A 50 24.82 26.43 10.73
N ILE A 51 26.11 26.64 10.57
CA ILE A 51 27.00 25.83 9.76
C ILE A 51 27.05 24.50 10.50
N LEU A 52 26.26 23.53 10.05
CA LEU A 52 26.41 22.14 10.47
C LEU A 52 27.79 21.72 10.00
N GLU A 53 28.74 21.71 10.94
CA GLU A 53 30.07 21.16 10.75
C GLU A 53 29.92 19.72 10.23
N SER A 54 30.57 19.44 9.10
CA SER A 54 30.69 18.16 8.40
C SER A 54 29.50 17.20 8.54
N VAL A 55 28.62 17.15 7.53
CA VAL A 55 27.56 16.14 7.45
C VAL A 55 28.22 14.76 7.26
N VAL A 56 28.38 14.03 8.35
CA VAL A 56 28.79 12.63 8.29
C VAL A 56 27.54 11.84 7.85
N PRO A 57 27.54 11.18 6.69
CA PRO A 57 26.40 10.37 6.26
C PRO A 57 26.03 9.32 7.32
N GLY A 58 24.73 9.07 7.51
CA GLY A 58 24.23 8.04 8.42
C GLY A 58 24.06 8.49 9.89
N THR A 59 24.35 9.74 10.25
CA THR A 59 24.23 10.21 11.65
C THR A 59 22.93 11.01 11.93
N GLN A 60 22.25 11.50 10.90
CA GLN A 60 21.06 12.32 11.03
C GLN A 60 19.83 11.44 11.25
N THR A 61 19.01 11.81 12.25
CA THR A 61 17.75 11.13 12.51
C THR A 61 16.69 11.52 11.48
N ILE A 62 16.00 10.53 10.93
CA ILE A 62 15.00 10.70 9.88
C ILE A 62 13.61 10.32 10.41
N TYR A 63 12.64 11.21 10.19
CA TYR A 63 11.22 10.94 10.39
C TYR A 63 10.56 10.54 9.07
N VAL A 64 9.85 9.41 9.07
CA VAL A 64 9.12 8.91 7.89
C VAL A 64 7.63 8.98 8.16
N LYS A 65 6.91 9.74 7.33
CA LYS A 65 5.44 9.83 7.38
C LYS A 65 4.84 9.41 6.05
N THR A 66 3.83 8.54 6.13
CA THR A 66 3.12 8.02 4.96
C THR A 66 1.64 8.35 5.05
N TRP A 67 1.08 8.77 3.93
CA TRP A 67 -0.36 8.86 3.71
C TRP A 67 -0.75 7.93 2.57
N GLY A 68 -1.95 7.35 2.67
CA GLY A 68 -2.59 6.61 1.58
C GLY A 68 -2.51 5.10 1.70
N CYS A 69 -2.48 4.44 0.55
CA CYS A 69 -2.76 3.02 0.38
C CYS A 69 -1.64 2.08 0.84
N ALA A 70 -1.93 0.77 0.82
CA ALA A 70 -0.96 -0.28 1.10
C ALA A 70 0.29 -0.20 0.20
N HIS A 71 0.14 0.18 -1.08
CA HIS A 71 1.27 0.37 -1.99
C HIS A 71 2.21 1.49 -1.52
N ASN A 72 1.67 2.64 -1.09
CA ASN A 72 2.48 3.73 -0.52
C ASN A 72 3.14 3.31 0.81
N ASN A 73 2.47 2.53 1.64
CA ASN A 73 3.08 1.98 2.85
C ASN A 73 4.28 1.09 2.49
N SER A 74 4.14 0.20 1.51
CA SER A 74 5.25 -0.62 1.02
C SER A 74 6.42 0.23 0.50
N ASP A 75 6.14 1.28 -0.32
CA ASP A 75 7.19 2.19 -0.80
C ASP A 75 7.96 2.84 0.38
N SER A 76 7.24 3.27 1.42
CA SER A 76 7.86 3.85 2.62
C SER A 76 8.67 2.86 3.42
N GLU A 77 8.21 1.63 3.56
CA GLU A 77 8.94 0.56 4.24
C GLU A 77 10.26 0.24 3.54
N TYR A 78 10.28 0.24 2.19
CA TYR A 78 11.52 0.10 1.42
C TYR A 78 12.46 1.29 1.61
N MET A 79 11.95 2.53 1.51
CA MET A 79 12.76 3.72 1.73
C MET A 79 13.34 3.75 3.15
N ALA A 80 12.54 3.43 4.16
CA ALA A 80 12.98 3.33 5.55
C ALA A 80 14.04 2.24 5.74
N GLY A 81 13.87 1.07 5.11
CA GLY A 81 14.84 -0.02 5.15
C GLY A 81 16.18 0.34 4.53
N LEU A 82 16.17 0.99 3.38
CA LEU A 82 17.39 1.47 2.72
C LEU A 82 18.13 2.52 3.56
N LEU A 83 17.40 3.46 4.16
CA LEU A 83 17.98 4.49 5.04
C LEU A 83 18.56 3.86 6.31
N ALA A 84 17.83 2.95 6.94
CA ALA A 84 18.32 2.24 8.13
C ALA A 84 19.55 1.37 7.81
N ALA A 85 19.55 0.68 6.67
CA ALA A 85 20.70 -0.11 6.20
C ALA A 85 21.93 0.77 5.88
N ALA A 86 21.73 2.03 5.51
CA ALA A 86 22.77 3.03 5.30
C ALA A 86 23.24 3.71 6.62
N GLY A 87 22.66 3.31 7.77
CA GLY A 87 23.06 3.78 9.10
C GLY A 87 22.22 4.92 9.68
N TYR A 88 21.23 5.45 8.95
CA TYR A 88 20.39 6.54 9.44
C TYR A 88 19.42 6.06 10.54
N PRO A 89 19.45 6.68 11.75
CA PRO A 89 18.45 6.41 12.78
C PRO A 89 17.05 6.86 12.32
N LEU A 90 16.04 6.03 12.55
CA LEU A 90 14.64 6.37 12.27
C LEU A 90 13.91 6.74 13.56
N THR A 91 12.99 7.71 13.49
CA THR A 91 12.16 8.14 14.64
C THR A 91 10.69 8.27 14.25
N GLU A 92 9.81 8.02 15.22
CA GLU A 92 8.37 8.32 15.11
C GLU A 92 8.04 9.77 15.55
N ASP A 93 8.96 10.43 16.25
CA ASP A 93 8.81 11.83 16.66
C ASP A 93 9.45 12.76 15.65
N LYS A 94 8.62 13.48 14.90
CA LYS A 94 9.08 14.42 13.86
C LYS A 94 9.96 15.56 14.39
N TRP A 95 9.84 15.90 15.68
CA TRP A 95 10.58 17.01 16.27
C TRP A 95 12.02 16.62 16.68
N GLN A 96 12.30 15.32 16.77
CA GLN A 96 13.66 14.81 16.99
C GLN A 96 14.44 14.58 15.69
N ALA A 97 13.78 14.74 14.54
CA ALA A 97 14.36 14.46 13.24
C ALA A 97 14.99 15.71 12.60
N GLN A 98 16.17 15.55 12.00
CA GLN A 98 16.82 16.55 11.16
C GLN A 98 16.29 16.55 9.73
N LEU A 99 15.69 15.43 9.28
CA LEU A 99 15.10 15.31 7.95
C LEU A 99 13.74 14.62 8.03
N TRP A 100 12.76 15.15 7.31
CA TRP A 100 11.44 14.52 7.13
C TRP A 100 11.32 13.92 5.74
N LEU A 101 11.06 12.63 5.68
CA LEU A 101 10.64 11.90 4.47
C LEU A 101 9.12 11.76 4.48
N LEU A 102 8.46 12.51 3.60
CA LEU A 102 7.01 12.60 3.52
C LEU A 102 6.50 11.89 2.27
N ASN A 103 5.88 10.72 2.42
CA ASN A 103 5.35 9.93 1.32
C ASN A 103 3.84 10.14 1.19
N SER A 104 3.39 10.61 0.04
CA SER A 104 2.04 11.12 -0.18
C SER A 104 1.23 10.32 -1.19
N CYS A 105 -0.10 10.35 -1.00
CA CYS A 105 -1.07 9.74 -1.90
C CYS A 105 -1.91 10.80 -2.62
N THR A 106 -2.17 10.61 -3.92
CA THR A 106 -3.07 11.46 -4.70
C THR A 106 -4.53 11.07 -4.52
N VAL A 107 -4.77 10.10 -3.71
CA VAL A 107 -6.03 9.41 -3.63
C VAL A 107 -6.99 10.13 -2.67
N LYS A 108 -6.71 10.86 -1.55
CA LYS A 108 -7.63 11.66 -0.69
C LYS A 108 -7.27 13.14 -0.59
N SER A 109 -8.19 14.04 -0.98
CA SER A 109 -7.99 15.46 -0.79
C SER A 109 -7.53 15.81 0.63
N PRO A 110 -8.14 15.27 1.70
CA PRO A 110 -7.63 15.48 3.05
C PRO A 110 -6.17 15.01 3.23
N SER A 111 -5.79 13.90 2.62
CA SER A 111 -4.40 13.40 2.72
C SER A 111 -3.42 14.31 1.98
N GLU A 112 -3.79 14.88 0.84
CA GLU A 112 -2.96 15.85 0.11
C GLU A 112 -2.84 17.17 0.86
N ASP A 113 -3.93 17.67 1.45
CA ASP A 113 -3.91 18.87 2.27
C ASP A 113 -3.04 18.70 3.53
N HIS A 114 -3.17 17.58 4.22
CA HIS A 114 -2.30 17.24 5.35
C HIS A 114 -0.82 17.14 4.92
N PHE A 115 -0.54 16.49 3.81
CA PHE A 115 0.80 16.42 3.25
C PHE A 115 1.37 17.81 2.93
N LYS A 116 0.59 18.66 2.24
CA LYS A 116 0.99 20.04 1.93
C LYS A 116 1.30 20.83 3.20
N ASN A 117 0.44 20.75 4.21
CA ASN A 117 0.64 21.46 5.49
C ASN A 117 1.94 20.98 6.19
N GLU A 118 2.25 19.68 6.17
CA GLU A 118 3.50 19.17 6.75
C GLU A 118 4.73 19.64 5.95
N VAL A 119 4.64 19.70 4.62
CA VAL A 119 5.71 20.23 3.76
C VAL A 119 5.98 21.72 4.09
N GLU A 120 4.92 22.52 4.18
CA GLU A 120 5.04 23.96 4.50
C GLU A 120 5.55 24.17 5.93
N LEU A 121 5.12 23.34 6.88
CA LEU A 121 5.60 23.35 8.26
C LEU A 121 7.11 23.02 8.33
N GLY A 122 7.57 21.98 7.66
CA GLY A 122 8.98 21.63 7.61
C GLY A 122 9.83 22.76 7.02
N LYS A 123 9.35 23.39 5.92
CA LYS A 123 10.01 24.57 5.33
C LYS A 123 10.12 25.73 6.31
N SER A 124 9.02 26.09 6.96
CA SER A 124 8.98 27.23 7.89
C SER A 124 9.89 27.06 9.11
N ARG A 125 10.19 25.81 9.46
CA ARG A 125 11.07 25.44 10.57
C ARG A 125 12.53 25.21 10.15
N GLY A 126 12.86 25.34 8.86
CA GLY A 126 14.21 25.08 8.35
C GLY A 126 14.64 23.62 8.37
N ILE A 127 13.70 22.69 8.55
CA ILE A 127 13.95 21.25 8.54
C ILE A 127 14.17 20.77 7.09
N HIS A 128 15.11 19.86 6.87
CA HIS A 128 15.27 19.23 5.58
C HIS A 128 14.05 18.37 5.24
N VAL A 129 13.43 18.61 4.08
CA VAL A 129 12.25 17.87 3.63
C VAL A 129 12.53 17.15 2.32
N VAL A 130 12.29 15.87 2.31
CA VAL A 130 12.24 15.01 1.12
C VAL A 130 10.81 14.55 0.92
N VAL A 131 10.29 14.66 -0.29
CA VAL A 131 8.93 14.21 -0.62
C VAL A 131 8.94 13.04 -1.57
N ALA A 132 8.01 12.12 -1.35
CA ALA A 132 7.84 10.89 -2.13
C ALA A 132 6.37 10.65 -2.50
N GLY A 133 6.15 9.66 -3.36
CA GLY A 133 4.84 9.09 -3.63
C GLY A 133 4.09 9.73 -4.79
N CYS A 134 2.77 9.53 -4.77
CA CYS A 134 1.93 9.81 -5.93
C CYS A 134 1.72 11.31 -6.18
N VAL A 135 1.65 12.15 -5.14
CA VAL A 135 1.43 13.61 -5.31
C VAL A 135 2.58 14.27 -6.05
N PRO A 136 3.85 14.20 -5.59
CA PRO A 136 4.94 14.83 -6.31
C PRO A 136 5.24 14.17 -7.66
N GLN A 137 4.89 12.90 -7.84
CA GLN A 137 5.00 12.22 -9.13
C GLN A 137 3.92 12.71 -10.12
N GLY A 138 2.69 12.93 -9.65
CA GLY A 138 1.56 13.36 -10.46
C GLY A 138 1.49 14.87 -10.69
N ALA A 139 2.02 15.69 -9.77
CA ALA A 139 2.03 17.16 -9.83
C ALA A 139 3.42 17.73 -9.48
N PRO A 140 4.48 17.40 -10.22
CA PRO A 140 5.85 17.73 -9.84
C PRO A 140 6.16 19.24 -9.84
N ARG A 141 5.32 20.06 -10.46
CA ARG A 141 5.49 21.53 -10.56
C ARG A 141 4.63 22.30 -9.56
N ALA A 142 3.95 21.62 -8.62
CA ALA A 142 3.17 22.31 -7.60
C ALA A 142 4.04 23.33 -6.83
N GLY A 143 3.51 24.55 -6.63
CA GLY A 143 4.30 25.67 -6.08
C GLY A 143 4.91 25.36 -4.71
N TYR A 144 4.18 24.66 -3.83
CA TYR A 144 4.67 24.29 -2.51
C TYR A 144 5.82 23.25 -2.55
N LEU A 145 6.04 22.56 -3.68
CA LEU A 145 7.16 21.64 -3.91
C LEU A 145 8.43 22.32 -4.48
N GLN A 146 8.40 23.63 -4.70
CA GLN A 146 9.59 24.34 -5.15
C GLN A 146 10.68 24.35 -4.08
N GLY A 147 11.91 24.04 -4.49
CA GLY A 147 13.07 23.98 -3.62
C GLY A 147 13.11 22.75 -2.71
N ILE A 148 12.26 21.73 -2.94
CA ILE A 148 12.24 20.46 -2.20
C ILE A 148 12.76 19.33 -3.08
N SER A 149 13.51 18.43 -2.45
CA SER A 149 13.96 17.18 -3.07
C SER A 149 12.79 16.20 -3.22
N VAL A 150 12.71 15.53 -4.37
CA VAL A 150 11.59 14.67 -4.76
C VAL A 150 12.10 13.32 -5.23
N VAL A 151 11.61 12.23 -4.64
CA VAL A 151 11.78 10.88 -5.14
C VAL A 151 10.47 10.37 -5.73
N GLY A 152 10.51 9.96 -6.99
CA GLY A 152 9.37 9.38 -7.69
C GLY A 152 9.13 7.93 -7.32
N VAL A 153 7.90 7.44 -7.54
CA VAL A 153 7.42 6.11 -7.17
C VAL A 153 8.26 4.93 -7.73
N GLN A 154 9.02 5.15 -8.80
CA GLN A 154 9.91 4.13 -9.36
C GLN A 154 11.39 4.34 -9.05
N GLN A 155 11.74 5.35 -8.26
CA GLN A 155 13.13 5.72 -7.92
C GLN A 155 13.40 5.60 -6.41
N ILE A 156 12.56 4.90 -5.68
CA ILE A 156 12.64 4.78 -4.21
C ILE A 156 13.94 4.11 -3.74
N ASP A 157 14.55 3.27 -4.57
CA ASP A 157 15.84 2.64 -4.32
C ASP A 157 17.01 3.63 -4.29
N ARG A 158 16.83 4.86 -4.79
CA ARG A 158 17.81 5.94 -4.74
C ARG A 158 17.59 6.91 -3.58
N ILE A 159 16.82 6.52 -2.59
CA ILE A 159 16.46 7.40 -1.47
C ILE A 159 17.68 7.84 -0.66
N VAL A 160 18.67 6.98 -0.46
CA VAL A 160 19.89 7.30 0.29
C VAL A 160 20.66 8.42 -0.39
N GLU A 161 20.94 8.28 -1.70
CA GLU A 161 21.57 9.32 -2.52
C GLU A 161 20.85 10.66 -2.41
N LEU A 162 19.52 10.63 -2.52
CA LEU A 162 18.71 11.84 -2.49
C LEU A 162 18.71 12.50 -1.11
N VAL A 163 18.71 11.72 -0.03
CA VAL A 163 18.80 12.22 1.35
C VAL A 163 20.16 12.86 1.58
N GLU A 164 21.27 12.21 1.18
CA GLU A 164 22.61 12.76 1.31
C GLU A 164 22.76 14.11 0.58
N GLU A 165 22.29 14.21 -0.65
CA GLU A 165 22.33 15.47 -1.40
C GLU A 165 21.44 16.56 -0.77
N THR A 166 20.29 16.16 -0.21
CA THR A 166 19.41 17.09 0.49
C THR A 166 20.05 17.65 1.76
N LEU A 167 20.74 16.80 2.52
CA LEU A 167 21.49 17.21 3.73
C LEU A 167 22.65 18.16 3.41
N LYS A 168 23.27 18.02 2.22
CA LYS A 168 24.28 18.96 1.70
C LYS A 168 23.66 20.29 1.22
N GLY A 169 22.35 20.44 1.27
CA GLY A 169 21.61 21.63 0.82
C GLY A 169 21.29 21.66 -0.67
N HIS A 170 21.46 20.56 -1.38
CA HIS A 170 21.07 20.43 -2.78
C HIS A 170 19.59 20.07 -2.90
N THR A 171 18.96 20.48 -4.01
CA THR A 171 17.60 20.05 -4.38
C THR A 171 17.67 19.07 -5.52
N VAL A 172 17.26 17.82 -5.28
CA VAL A 172 17.33 16.71 -6.26
C VAL A 172 15.92 16.24 -6.59
N ARG A 173 15.67 15.93 -7.87
CA ARG A 173 14.36 15.45 -8.34
C ARG A 173 14.53 14.20 -9.20
N LEU A 174 14.13 13.05 -8.67
CA LEU A 174 14.24 11.74 -9.31
C LEU A 174 12.83 11.26 -9.70
N LEU A 175 12.36 11.60 -10.90
CA LEU A 175 10.99 11.31 -11.37
C LEU A 175 10.97 10.33 -12.57
N GLY A 176 12.12 9.78 -12.95
CA GLY A 176 12.26 8.89 -14.09
C GLY A 176 11.51 7.56 -13.91
N GLN A 177 11.08 6.96 -15.02
CA GLN A 177 10.54 5.60 -15.05
C GLN A 177 11.65 4.59 -15.30
N LYS A 178 11.61 3.47 -14.58
CA LYS A 178 12.50 2.33 -14.83
C LYS A 178 11.99 1.49 -16.00
N LYS A 179 12.93 1.04 -16.82
CA LYS A 179 12.67 0.12 -17.92
C LYS A 179 13.55 -1.10 -17.81
N THR A 180 13.06 -2.24 -18.27
CA THR A 180 13.84 -3.46 -18.43
C THR A 180 14.84 -3.30 -19.59
N ALA A 181 15.78 -4.23 -19.74
CA ALA A 181 16.72 -4.27 -20.85
C ALA A 181 16.02 -4.30 -22.23
N THR A 182 14.80 -4.86 -22.29
CA THR A 182 13.96 -4.89 -23.50
C THR A 182 13.16 -3.60 -23.73
N GLY A 183 13.35 -2.55 -22.92
CA GLY A 183 12.64 -1.28 -23.02
C GLY A 183 11.22 -1.27 -22.42
N ARG A 184 10.72 -2.41 -21.91
CA ARG A 184 9.44 -2.51 -21.22
C ARG A 184 9.51 -1.78 -19.86
N LYS A 185 8.39 -1.23 -19.38
CA LYS A 185 8.32 -0.66 -18.03
C LYS A 185 8.54 -1.77 -16.98
N ALA A 186 9.43 -1.53 -16.02
CA ALA A 186 9.61 -2.40 -14.87
C ALA A 186 8.52 -2.17 -13.81
N GLY A 187 8.29 -3.14 -12.93
CA GLY A 187 7.39 -3.02 -11.79
C GLY A 187 7.77 -1.87 -10.85
N GLY A 188 9.06 -1.67 -10.64
CA GLY A 188 9.60 -0.60 -9.77
C GLY A 188 11.01 -0.90 -9.31
N ALA A 189 11.31 -0.56 -8.07
CA ALA A 189 12.53 -0.99 -7.38
C ALA A 189 12.43 -2.49 -7.04
N SER A 190 13.57 -3.17 -6.87
CA SER A 190 13.55 -4.61 -6.55
C SER A 190 12.82 -4.88 -5.23
N LEU A 191 12.03 -5.94 -5.21
CA LEU A 191 11.30 -6.39 -4.01
C LEU A 191 12.23 -6.99 -2.94
N LEU A 192 13.45 -7.36 -3.32
CA LEU A 192 14.44 -7.95 -2.41
C LEU A 192 15.28 -6.91 -1.66
N LEU A 193 15.01 -5.62 -1.86
CA LEU A 193 15.65 -4.54 -1.12
C LEU A 193 15.29 -4.59 0.38
N PRO A 194 16.18 -4.04 1.25
CA PRO A 194 15.89 -3.92 2.67
C PRO A 194 14.60 -3.15 2.95
N LYS A 195 13.84 -3.61 3.94
CA LYS A 195 12.60 -2.99 4.43
C LYS A 195 12.63 -2.79 5.94
N VAL A 196 12.00 -1.73 6.42
CA VAL A 196 11.55 -1.63 7.81
C VAL A 196 10.03 -1.68 7.82
N ARG A 197 9.47 -2.82 8.24
CA ARG A 197 8.01 -3.03 8.25
C ARG A 197 7.35 -2.15 9.31
N LYS A 198 6.26 -1.49 8.95
CA LYS A 198 5.41 -0.76 9.90
C LYS A 198 4.79 -1.72 10.92
N ASN A 199 4.33 -2.86 10.45
CA ASN A 199 3.88 -3.98 11.27
C ASN A 199 4.77 -5.20 10.99
N PRO A 200 5.57 -5.69 11.96
CA PRO A 200 6.48 -6.82 11.76
C PRO A 200 5.81 -8.13 11.35
N LEU A 201 4.52 -8.28 11.61
CA LEU A 201 3.73 -9.47 11.30
C LEU A 201 3.19 -9.50 9.87
N ILE A 202 3.21 -8.35 9.18
CA ILE A 202 2.58 -8.18 7.87
C ILE A 202 3.63 -7.75 6.84
N GLU A 203 3.68 -8.46 5.71
CA GLU A 203 4.44 -8.05 4.54
C GLU A 203 3.52 -7.55 3.44
N ILE A 204 3.73 -6.31 2.99
CA ILE A 204 3.01 -5.73 1.86
C ILE A 204 3.86 -5.89 0.61
N ILE A 205 3.41 -6.69 -0.36
CA ILE A 205 4.12 -6.97 -1.61
C ILE A 205 3.38 -6.34 -2.78
N PRO A 206 3.91 -5.29 -3.42
CA PRO A 206 3.40 -4.81 -4.69
C PRO A 206 3.71 -5.83 -5.80
N ILE A 207 2.68 -6.28 -6.53
CA ILE A 207 2.86 -7.26 -7.62
C ILE A 207 3.02 -6.60 -8.99
N ASN A 208 2.48 -5.40 -9.14
CA ASN A 208 2.66 -4.55 -10.31
C ASN A 208 2.46 -3.09 -9.92
N THR A 209 2.92 -2.18 -10.77
CA THR A 209 2.75 -0.73 -10.67
C THR A 209 2.08 -0.20 -11.92
N GLY A 210 1.18 0.77 -11.76
CA GLY A 210 0.43 1.37 -12.87
C GLY A 210 -0.85 0.60 -13.19
N CYS A 211 -1.66 1.17 -14.07
CA CYS A 211 -3.00 0.69 -14.35
C CYS A 211 -3.31 0.73 -15.84
N LEU A 212 -4.04 -0.26 -16.34
CA LEU A 212 -4.53 -0.30 -17.73
C LEU A 212 -5.75 0.60 -17.92
N ASN A 213 -6.57 0.78 -16.89
CA ASN A 213 -7.81 1.57 -16.96
C ASN A 213 -7.57 3.04 -17.30
N GLN A 214 -8.59 3.67 -17.89
CA GLN A 214 -8.61 5.08 -18.33
C GLN A 214 -9.71 5.87 -17.62
N CYS A 215 -10.01 5.56 -16.36
CA CYS A 215 -11.12 6.16 -15.61
C CYS A 215 -11.03 7.69 -15.62
N THR A 216 -12.13 8.36 -15.97
CA THR A 216 -12.17 9.82 -16.21
C THR A 216 -11.89 10.66 -14.97
N TYR A 217 -12.06 10.10 -13.79
CA TYR A 217 -11.83 10.75 -12.50
C TYR A 217 -10.48 10.40 -11.87
N CYS A 218 -9.79 9.35 -12.35
CA CYS A 218 -8.67 8.77 -11.61
C CYS A 218 -7.34 9.50 -11.88
N LYS A 219 -6.62 9.79 -10.80
CA LYS A 219 -5.30 10.42 -10.83
C LYS A 219 -4.15 9.40 -10.74
N THR A 220 -4.43 8.19 -10.34
CA THR A 220 -3.43 7.15 -10.05
C THR A 220 -2.59 6.83 -11.29
N LYS A 221 -3.22 6.67 -12.46
CA LYS A 221 -2.49 6.44 -13.71
C LYS A 221 -1.51 7.57 -14.04
N HIS A 222 -1.84 8.78 -13.66
CA HIS A 222 -0.96 9.93 -13.84
C HIS A 222 0.30 9.84 -12.98
N ALA A 223 0.19 9.30 -11.78
CA ALA A 223 1.31 9.12 -10.85
C ALA A 223 2.08 7.82 -11.15
N ARG A 224 1.37 6.70 -11.23
CA ARG A 224 1.96 5.37 -11.36
C ARG A 224 2.21 4.93 -12.82
N GLY A 225 1.53 5.55 -13.79
CA GLY A 225 1.75 5.34 -15.24
C GLY A 225 1.13 4.05 -15.78
N GLU A 226 1.71 3.53 -16.87
CA GLU A 226 1.30 2.28 -17.52
C GLU A 226 1.67 1.05 -16.66
N LEU A 227 1.03 -0.09 -16.94
CA LEU A 227 1.30 -1.35 -16.25
C LEU A 227 2.79 -1.75 -16.35
N GLY A 228 3.34 -2.17 -15.23
CA GLY A 228 4.66 -2.82 -15.11
C GLY A 228 4.59 -3.87 -14.02
N SER A 229 4.54 -5.15 -14.39
CA SER A 229 4.49 -6.27 -13.45
C SER A 229 5.88 -6.70 -13.01
N TYR A 230 5.98 -7.13 -11.76
CA TYR A 230 7.18 -7.83 -11.25
C TYR A 230 7.19 -9.29 -11.72
N PRO A 231 8.36 -9.89 -11.95
CA PRO A 231 8.47 -11.32 -12.24
C PRO A 231 7.90 -12.16 -11.09
N PRO A 232 7.16 -13.26 -11.38
CA PRO A 232 6.62 -14.13 -10.33
C PRO A 232 7.66 -14.62 -9.34
N GLU A 233 8.87 -14.92 -9.82
CA GLU A 233 9.98 -15.46 -9.03
C GLU A 233 10.44 -14.44 -7.97
N GLU A 234 10.47 -13.15 -8.30
CA GLU A 234 10.85 -12.08 -7.36
C GLU A 234 9.79 -11.90 -6.26
N ILE A 235 8.51 -12.00 -6.62
CA ILE A 235 7.39 -11.91 -5.68
C ILE A 235 7.40 -13.11 -4.72
N VAL A 236 7.58 -14.32 -5.25
CA VAL A 236 7.61 -15.57 -4.47
C VAL A 236 8.82 -15.60 -3.54
N GLU A 237 9.98 -15.14 -4.02
CA GLU A 237 11.20 -15.06 -3.20
C GLU A 237 11.04 -14.05 -2.06
N ARG A 238 10.43 -12.88 -2.33
CA ARG A 238 10.11 -11.92 -1.26
C ARG A 238 9.14 -12.51 -0.24
N ALA A 239 8.13 -13.25 -0.68
CA ALA A 239 7.19 -13.93 0.21
C ALA A 239 7.91 -14.96 1.10
N ARG A 240 8.75 -15.82 0.51
CA ARG A 240 9.53 -16.84 1.25
C ARG A 240 10.41 -16.20 2.31
N GLN A 241 11.21 -15.20 1.93
CA GLN A 241 12.06 -14.45 2.85
C GLN A 241 11.26 -13.85 4.00
N SER A 242 10.10 -13.29 3.72
CA SER A 242 9.25 -12.68 4.75
C SER A 242 8.75 -13.71 5.77
N PHE A 243 8.35 -14.89 5.34
CA PHE A 243 7.97 -15.97 6.27
C PHE A 243 9.15 -16.50 7.08
N GLU A 244 10.35 -16.55 6.51
CA GLU A 244 11.58 -16.88 7.25
C GLU A 244 11.92 -15.84 8.33
N GLU A 245 11.47 -14.61 8.16
CA GLU A 245 11.59 -13.50 9.11
C GLU A 245 10.40 -13.38 10.08
N GLY A 246 9.51 -14.38 10.11
CA GLY A 246 8.40 -14.48 11.06
C GLY A 246 7.15 -13.68 10.71
N VAL A 247 7.02 -13.21 9.48
CA VAL A 247 5.76 -12.66 8.98
C VAL A 247 4.69 -13.75 8.97
N VAL A 248 3.47 -13.41 9.35
CA VAL A 248 2.35 -14.34 9.38
C VAL A 248 1.25 -14.01 8.37
N GLU A 249 1.29 -12.80 7.79
CA GLU A 249 0.30 -12.34 6.82
C GLU A 249 0.96 -11.59 5.67
N ILE A 250 0.60 -11.93 4.43
CA ILE A 250 1.03 -11.22 3.23
C ILE A 250 -0.17 -10.49 2.60
N TRP A 251 0.02 -9.22 2.29
CA TRP A 251 -0.90 -8.42 1.49
C TRP A 251 -0.33 -8.20 0.11
N LEU A 252 -0.94 -8.78 -0.90
CA LEU A 252 -0.64 -8.41 -2.29
C LEU A 252 -1.32 -7.09 -2.60
N THR A 253 -0.57 -6.15 -3.16
CA THR A 253 -1.10 -4.83 -3.50
C THR A 253 -0.73 -4.43 -4.92
N SER A 254 -1.59 -3.64 -5.54
CA SER A 254 -1.36 -2.94 -6.79
C SER A 254 -2.46 -1.89 -7.02
N GLU A 255 -2.39 -1.16 -8.11
CA GLU A 255 -3.48 -0.30 -8.58
C GLU A 255 -4.65 -1.11 -9.18
N ASP A 256 -4.40 -2.38 -9.55
CA ASP A 256 -5.38 -3.37 -10.00
C ASP A 256 -4.68 -4.73 -10.06
N THR A 257 -4.95 -5.60 -9.11
CA THR A 257 -4.30 -6.92 -9.06
C THR A 257 -4.72 -7.84 -10.21
N GLY A 258 -5.93 -7.67 -10.75
CA GLY A 258 -6.43 -8.47 -11.88
C GLY A 258 -5.65 -8.25 -13.18
N THR A 259 -4.94 -7.12 -13.31
CA THR A 259 -4.10 -6.83 -14.49
C THR A 259 -2.73 -7.48 -14.44
N TYR A 260 -2.36 -8.10 -13.31
CA TYR A 260 -1.03 -8.68 -13.12
C TYR A 260 -0.64 -9.64 -14.23
N GLY A 261 0.58 -9.50 -14.71
CA GLY A 261 1.22 -10.45 -15.62
C GLY A 261 0.90 -10.27 -17.10
N ARG A 262 -0.12 -9.43 -17.46
CA ARG A 262 -0.48 -9.20 -18.87
C ARG A 262 0.65 -8.63 -19.72
N ASP A 263 1.55 -7.88 -19.12
CA ASP A 263 2.72 -7.28 -19.76
C ASP A 263 3.95 -8.20 -19.77
N ILE A 264 3.91 -9.34 -19.09
CA ILE A 264 5.02 -10.30 -18.98
C ILE A 264 4.62 -11.74 -19.36
N GLY A 265 3.44 -11.94 -19.95
CA GLY A 265 2.99 -13.26 -20.44
C GLY A 265 2.63 -14.25 -19.34
N THR A 266 2.16 -13.78 -18.19
CA THR A 266 1.62 -14.59 -17.09
C THR A 266 0.27 -14.05 -16.61
N SER A 267 -0.28 -14.59 -15.53
CA SER A 267 -1.58 -14.20 -14.99
C SER A 267 -1.60 -14.19 -13.46
N LEU A 268 -2.59 -13.49 -12.89
CA LEU A 268 -2.81 -13.47 -11.45
C LEU A 268 -3.00 -14.88 -10.85
N PRO A 269 -3.85 -15.77 -11.40
CA PRO A 269 -3.98 -17.12 -10.84
C PRO A 269 -2.67 -17.91 -10.83
N ALA A 270 -1.86 -17.79 -11.90
CA ALA A 270 -0.57 -18.47 -11.97
C ALA A 270 0.39 -18.01 -10.86
N LEU A 271 0.39 -16.72 -10.53
CA LEU A 271 1.14 -16.18 -9.39
C LEU A 271 0.59 -16.70 -8.06
N LEU A 272 -0.74 -16.66 -7.88
CA LEU A 272 -1.38 -17.05 -6.62
C LEU A 272 -1.10 -18.49 -6.26
N TRP A 273 -1.13 -19.42 -7.23
CA TRP A 273 -0.79 -20.82 -7.00
C TRP A 273 0.67 -21.00 -6.57
N LYS A 274 1.63 -20.31 -7.20
CA LYS A 274 3.03 -20.31 -6.77
C LYS A 274 3.21 -19.76 -5.34
N LEU A 275 2.44 -18.75 -4.96
CA LEU A 275 2.49 -18.19 -3.61
C LEU A 275 1.91 -19.16 -2.56
N VAL A 276 0.79 -19.81 -2.86
CA VAL A 276 0.16 -20.80 -1.96
C VAL A 276 1.13 -21.92 -1.57
N GLU A 277 2.03 -22.33 -2.48
CA GLU A 277 3.04 -23.36 -2.20
C GLU A 277 4.07 -22.93 -1.13
N VAL A 278 4.37 -21.64 -1.03
CA VAL A 278 5.40 -21.12 -0.11
C VAL A 278 4.85 -20.57 1.21
N ILE A 279 3.53 -20.38 1.32
CA ILE A 279 2.90 -19.89 2.55
C ILE A 279 2.90 -21.00 3.60
N PRO A 280 3.47 -20.82 4.79
CA PRO A 280 3.41 -21.81 5.86
C PRO A 280 1.98 -22.04 6.39
N GLU A 281 1.78 -23.19 7.06
CA GLU A 281 0.50 -23.48 7.72
C GLU A 281 0.20 -22.42 8.80
N GLY A 282 -1.06 -21.98 8.85
CA GLY A 282 -1.52 -20.94 9.77
C GLY A 282 -1.23 -19.50 9.33
N CYS A 283 -0.32 -19.30 8.37
CA CYS A 283 -0.12 -17.99 7.73
C CYS A 283 -1.17 -17.73 6.65
N ARG A 284 -1.39 -16.46 6.32
CA ARG A 284 -2.48 -16.03 5.44
C ARG A 284 -2.00 -15.10 4.33
N LEU A 285 -2.67 -15.17 3.20
CA LEU A 285 -2.52 -14.25 2.07
C LEU A 285 -3.82 -13.47 1.88
N ARG A 286 -3.72 -12.15 1.78
CA ARG A 286 -4.79 -11.24 1.38
C ARG A 286 -4.53 -10.77 -0.05
N LEU A 287 -5.49 -10.99 -0.93
CA LEU A 287 -5.47 -10.39 -2.27
C LEU A 287 -5.98 -8.96 -2.19
N GLY A 288 -5.25 -8.04 -2.83
CA GLY A 288 -5.60 -6.63 -2.94
C GLY A 288 -6.76 -6.38 -3.91
N MET A 289 -7.08 -5.10 -4.10
CA MET A 289 -8.17 -4.63 -4.94
C MET A 289 -8.01 -5.08 -6.40
N THR A 290 -9.12 -5.42 -7.03
CA THR A 290 -9.22 -5.71 -8.46
C THR A 290 -10.45 -5.08 -9.09
N ASN A 291 -10.36 -4.69 -10.35
CA ASN A 291 -11.51 -4.21 -11.09
C ASN A 291 -12.21 -5.37 -11.85
N PRO A 292 -13.55 -5.29 -12.03
CA PRO A 292 -14.33 -6.36 -12.65
C PRO A 292 -13.80 -6.88 -14.00
N PRO A 293 -13.38 -6.05 -14.97
CA PRO A 293 -13.01 -6.54 -16.30
C PRO A 293 -11.90 -7.58 -16.28
N TYR A 294 -10.93 -7.38 -15.41
CA TYR A 294 -9.72 -8.23 -15.40
C TYR A 294 -9.87 -9.47 -14.55
N ILE A 295 -10.71 -9.42 -13.50
CA ILE A 295 -10.97 -10.60 -12.69
C ILE A 295 -11.96 -11.56 -13.37
N LEU A 296 -12.87 -11.06 -14.22
CA LEU A 296 -13.83 -11.87 -14.98
C LEU A 296 -13.14 -12.95 -15.81
N GLU A 297 -12.01 -12.63 -16.44
CA GLU A 297 -11.25 -13.59 -17.26
C GLU A 297 -10.70 -14.77 -16.45
N HIS A 298 -10.53 -14.60 -15.15
CA HIS A 298 -9.87 -15.55 -14.26
C HIS A 298 -10.75 -15.99 -13.09
N LEU A 299 -12.05 -15.67 -13.12
CA LEU A 299 -12.94 -15.75 -11.97
C LEU A 299 -12.99 -17.16 -11.36
N ALA A 300 -13.10 -18.20 -12.19
CA ALA A 300 -13.15 -19.59 -11.74
C ALA A 300 -11.85 -20.04 -11.04
N GLU A 301 -10.69 -19.66 -11.58
CA GLU A 301 -9.40 -20.03 -10.99
C GLU A 301 -9.13 -19.23 -9.72
N VAL A 302 -9.47 -17.94 -9.68
CA VAL A 302 -9.37 -17.12 -8.48
C VAL A 302 -10.26 -17.66 -7.37
N ALA A 303 -11.50 -18.07 -7.68
CA ALA A 303 -12.40 -18.72 -6.71
C ALA A 303 -11.80 -19.99 -6.11
N LYS A 304 -11.14 -20.82 -6.92
CA LYS A 304 -10.43 -22.01 -6.42
C LYS A 304 -9.30 -21.66 -5.46
N VAL A 305 -8.49 -20.64 -5.79
CA VAL A 305 -7.42 -20.17 -4.92
C VAL A 305 -7.99 -19.62 -3.60
N MET A 306 -9.10 -18.88 -3.65
CA MET A 306 -9.73 -18.33 -2.45
C MET A 306 -10.37 -19.38 -1.52
N GLN A 307 -10.63 -20.58 -2.01
CA GLN A 307 -11.03 -21.71 -1.16
C GLN A 307 -9.86 -22.33 -0.39
N HIS A 308 -8.61 -21.99 -0.77
CA HIS A 308 -7.44 -22.56 -0.12
C HIS A 308 -7.29 -22.01 1.31
N PRO A 309 -7.00 -22.87 2.33
CA PRO A 309 -6.96 -22.47 3.74
C PRO A 309 -5.88 -21.44 4.09
N ARG A 310 -4.93 -21.16 3.21
CA ARG A 310 -3.89 -20.14 3.38
C ARG A 310 -4.23 -18.80 2.73
N VAL A 311 -5.42 -18.67 2.13
CA VAL A 311 -5.88 -17.44 1.47
C VAL A 311 -7.14 -16.95 2.14
N TYR A 312 -7.23 -15.64 2.41
CA TYR A 312 -8.46 -15.05 2.92
C TYR A 312 -9.57 -15.09 1.87
N LYS A 313 -10.76 -15.48 2.27
CA LYS A 313 -11.99 -15.43 1.46
C LYS A 313 -12.54 -14.01 1.43
N PHE A 314 -11.72 -13.11 0.93
CA PHE A 314 -11.99 -11.68 0.87
C PHE A 314 -11.50 -11.11 -0.46
N LEU A 315 -12.30 -10.23 -1.07
CA LEU A 315 -11.88 -9.48 -2.24
C LEU A 315 -12.50 -8.09 -2.24
N HIS A 316 -11.69 -7.09 -2.54
CA HIS A 316 -12.14 -5.73 -2.77
C HIS A 316 -12.35 -5.53 -4.28
N VAL A 317 -13.60 -5.28 -4.67
CA VAL A 317 -14.04 -5.08 -6.06
C VAL A 317 -14.84 -3.78 -6.14
N PRO A 318 -14.22 -2.64 -6.47
CA PRO A 318 -14.89 -1.35 -6.55
C PRO A 318 -15.89 -1.30 -7.70
N VAL A 319 -17.17 -1.08 -7.41
CA VAL A 319 -18.19 -0.85 -8.45
C VAL A 319 -18.30 0.61 -8.87
N GLN A 320 -18.08 1.53 -7.96
CA GLN A 320 -18.13 3.00 -8.10
C GLN A 320 -19.54 3.58 -8.27
N SER A 321 -20.43 2.95 -9.06
CA SER A 321 -21.83 3.35 -9.27
C SER A 321 -22.69 2.12 -9.61
N GLY A 322 -23.95 2.16 -9.27
CA GLY A 322 -24.96 1.18 -9.68
C GLY A 322 -25.69 1.54 -10.98
N SER A 323 -25.19 2.52 -11.74
CA SER A 323 -25.74 2.95 -13.02
C SER A 323 -24.74 2.76 -14.15
N ASP A 324 -25.13 2.03 -15.20
CA ASP A 324 -24.30 1.81 -16.39
C ASP A 324 -24.01 3.11 -17.15
N THR A 325 -24.92 4.09 -17.10
CA THR A 325 -24.68 5.42 -17.69
C THR A 325 -23.51 6.11 -17.00
N VAL A 326 -23.51 6.14 -15.67
CA VAL A 326 -22.43 6.74 -14.86
C VAL A 326 -21.13 5.96 -15.03
N LEU A 327 -21.17 4.63 -15.04
CA LEU A 327 -19.99 3.80 -15.29
C LEU A 327 -19.37 4.08 -16.66
N SER A 328 -20.19 4.24 -17.71
CA SER A 328 -19.73 4.63 -19.05
C SER A 328 -19.05 6.00 -19.05
N ASP A 329 -19.63 7.00 -18.39
CA ASP A 329 -19.05 8.34 -18.26
C ASP A 329 -17.77 8.36 -17.41
N MET A 330 -17.68 7.47 -16.43
CA MET A 330 -16.46 7.20 -15.68
C MET A 330 -15.39 6.49 -16.52
N LYS A 331 -15.72 6.00 -17.73
CA LYS A 331 -14.91 5.09 -18.54
C LYS A 331 -14.50 3.83 -17.78
N ARG A 332 -15.46 3.25 -17.11
CA ARG A 332 -15.31 1.90 -16.54
C ARG A 332 -15.65 0.88 -17.64
N GLU A 333 -14.74 -0.07 -17.86
CA GLU A 333 -14.84 -1.05 -18.94
C GLU A 333 -15.68 -2.27 -18.54
N TYR A 334 -16.75 -2.03 -17.77
CA TYR A 334 -17.69 -3.05 -17.29
C TYR A 334 -19.06 -2.44 -16.98
N SER A 335 -20.08 -3.27 -16.96
CA SER A 335 -21.45 -2.95 -16.58
C SER A 335 -21.76 -3.35 -15.13
N CYS A 336 -22.88 -2.87 -14.59
CA CYS A 336 -23.42 -3.35 -13.32
C CYS A 336 -23.66 -4.85 -13.35
N ALA A 337 -24.11 -5.40 -14.49
CA ALA A 337 -24.32 -6.83 -14.66
C ALA A 337 -23.00 -7.63 -14.55
N ASP A 338 -21.90 -7.12 -15.08
CA ASP A 338 -20.56 -7.74 -14.95
C ASP A 338 -20.11 -7.76 -13.49
N PHE A 339 -20.28 -6.65 -12.79
CA PHE A 339 -19.99 -6.58 -11.35
C PHE A 339 -20.86 -7.55 -10.55
N GLU A 340 -22.16 -7.58 -10.80
CA GLU A 340 -23.07 -8.53 -10.17
C GLU A 340 -22.70 -9.98 -10.48
N HIS A 341 -22.26 -10.28 -11.69
CA HIS A 341 -21.76 -11.60 -12.06
C HIS A 341 -20.57 -12.01 -11.19
N VAL A 342 -19.58 -11.12 -11.03
CA VAL A 342 -18.41 -11.37 -10.16
C VAL A 342 -18.85 -11.65 -8.72
N VAL A 343 -19.71 -10.79 -8.15
CA VAL A 343 -20.17 -10.93 -6.76
C VAL A 343 -20.96 -12.23 -6.57
N ASN A 344 -21.90 -12.53 -7.48
CA ASN A 344 -22.76 -13.71 -7.37
C ASN A 344 -21.94 -15.00 -7.56
N PHE A 345 -21.01 -15.03 -8.51
CA PHE A 345 -20.13 -16.16 -8.74
C PHE A 345 -19.27 -16.45 -7.51
N LEU A 346 -18.57 -15.44 -7.00
CA LEU A 346 -17.70 -15.61 -5.83
C LEU A 346 -18.47 -16.00 -4.57
N ARG A 347 -19.65 -15.44 -4.32
CA ARG A 347 -20.49 -15.83 -3.17
C ARG A 347 -21.03 -17.25 -3.27
N LYS A 348 -21.26 -17.73 -4.49
CA LYS A 348 -21.73 -19.09 -4.74
C LYS A 348 -20.59 -20.11 -4.59
N ASP A 349 -19.46 -19.86 -5.22
CA ASP A 349 -18.37 -20.81 -5.33
C ASP A 349 -17.41 -20.76 -4.13
N VAL A 350 -17.35 -19.64 -3.40
CA VAL A 350 -16.55 -19.47 -2.19
C VAL A 350 -17.45 -19.18 -0.99
N PRO A 351 -17.90 -20.21 -0.26
CA PRO A 351 -18.82 -20.03 0.87
C PRO A 351 -18.28 -19.06 1.92
N GLY A 352 -19.11 -18.11 2.32
CA GLY A 352 -18.75 -17.07 3.29
C GLY A 352 -17.94 -15.90 2.73
N MET A 353 -17.71 -15.84 1.42
CA MET A 353 -16.93 -14.80 0.75
C MET A 353 -17.33 -13.38 1.16
N THR A 354 -16.40 -12.62 1.71
CA THR A 354 -16.57 -11.19 1.98
C THR A 354 -16.15 -10.37 0.76
N ILE A 355 -17.10 -9.57 0.26
CA ILE A 355 -16.84 -8.59 -0.82
C ILE A 355 -16.88 -7.19 -0.24
N ALA A 356 -15.79 -6.45 -0.41
CA ALA A 356 -15.73 -5.01 -0.18
C ALA A 356 -15.93 -4.25 -1.51
N THR A 357 -16.54 -3.08 -1.46
CA THR A 357 -16.76 -2.26 -2.66
C THR A 357 -16.75 -0.77 -2.34
N ASP A 358 -16.54 0.06 -3.36
CA ASP A 358 -16.55 1.53 -3.28
C ASP A 358 -17.70 2.11 -4.08
N ILE A 359 -18.23 3.22 -3.58
CA ILE A 359 -19.22 4.05 -4.27
C ILE A 359 -18.74 5.50 -4.28
N ILE A 360 -18.84 6.16 -5.43
CA ILE A 360 -18.63 7.60 -5.59
C ILE A 360 -20.00 8.27 -5.75
N CYS A 361 -20.42 9.02 -4.75
CA CYS A 361 -21.65 9.82 -4.80
C CYS A 361 -21.39 11.18 -5.47
N GLY A 362 -22.29 11.57 -6.38
CA GLY A 362 -22.25 12.88 -7.01
C GLY A 362 -21.21 13.02 -8.12
N PHE A 363 -20.94 11.95 -8.85
CA PHE A 363 -20.20 12.06 -10.11
C PHE A 363 -20.89 13.05 -11.06
N PRO A 364 -20.17 13.87 -11.85
CA PRO A 364 -20.74 15.02 -12.58
C PRO A 364 -21.98 14.77 -13.44
N THR A 365 -22.17 13.57 -13.94
CA THR A 365 -23.34 13.19 -14.76
C THR A 365 -24.41 12.43 -14.00
N GLU A 366 -24.20 12.13 -12.72
CA GLU A 366 -25.11 11.31 -11.91
C GLU A 366 -26.45 12.02 -11.67
N THR A 367 -27.53 11.45 -12.21
CA THR A 367 -28.91 11.90 -11.98
C THR A 367 -29.48 11.31 -10.68
N GLU A 368 -30.69 11.73 -10.28
CA GLU A 368 -31.41 11.12 -9.15
C GLU A 368 -31.74 9.64 -9.41
N LYS A 369 -32.07 9.29 -10.66
CA LYS A 369 -32.31 7.90 -11.06
C LYS A 369 -31.04 7.05 -10.92
N ASP A 370 -29.91 7.54 -11.38
CA ASP A 370 -28.64 6.84 -11.31
C ASP A 370 -28.23 6.57 -9.85
N PHE A 371 -28.48 7.55 -8.97
CA PHE A 371 -28.26 7.37 -7.54
C PHE A 371 -29.22 6.33 -6.93
N GLU A 372 -30.50 6.30 -7.34
CA GLU A 372 -31.44 5.28 -6.87
C GLU A 372 -31.07 3.87 -7.38
N ASP A 373 -30.54 3.74 -8.60
CA ASP A 373 -29.99 2.50 -9.12
C ASP A 373 -28.82 2.03 -8.23
N THR A 374 -27.93 2.95 -7.83
CA THR A 374 -26.85 2.69 -6.87
C THR A 374 -27.37 2.24 -5.50
N MET A 375 -28.39 2.91 -4.96
CA MET A 375 -29.04 2.51 -3.71
C MET A 375 -29.67 1.12 -3.81
N THR A 376 -30.27 0.79 -4.95
CA THR A 376 -30.87 -0.53 -5.22
C THR A 376 -29.82 -1.63 -5.22
N LEU A 377 -28.66 -1.41 -5.86
CA LEU A 377 -27.52 -2.33 -5.82
C LEU A 377 -27.04 -2.56 -4.38
N CYS A 378 -26.86 -1.48 -3.61
CA CYS A 378 -26.41 -1.57 -2.22
C CYS A 378 -27.42 -2.29 -1.31
N ARG A 379 -28.74 -2.05 -1.51
CA ARG A 379 -29.81 -2.76 -0.77
C ARG A 379 -29.83 -4.26 -1.08
N LYS A 380 -29.59 -4.62 -2.35
CA LYS A 380 -29.57 -6.02 -2.81
C LYS A 380 -28.45 -6.81 -2.14
N TYR A 381 -27.24 -6.25 -2.10
CA TYR A 381 -26.07 -7.00 -1.65
C TYR A 381 -25.69 -6.79 -0.18
N ARG A 382 -26.07 -5.68 0.45
CA ARG A 382 -25.73 -5.34 1.85
C ARG A 382 -24.27 -5.66 2.17
N PHE A 383 -23.37 -5.04 1.43
CA PHE A 383 -21.93 -5.30 1.57
C PHE A 383 -21.45 -5.08 3.01
N PRO A 384 -20.69 -6.03 3.59
CA PRO A 384 -20.12 -5.86 4.94
C PRO A 384 -19.15 -4.68 5.02
N SER A 385 -18.40 -4.45 3.96
CA SER A 385 -17.48 -3.31 3.78
C SER A 385 -17.89 -2.49 2.57
N LEU A 386 -18.34 -1.27 2.81
CA LEU A 386 -18.78 -0.32 1.78
C LEU A 386 -18.10 1.03 2.02
N PHE A 387 -17.21 1.40 1.09
CA PHE A 387 -16.52 2.68 1.12
C PHE A 387 -17.31 3.71 0.34
N ILE A 388 -17.80 4.72 1.04
CA ILE A 388 -18.69 5.74 0.49
C ILE A 388 -17.92 7.04 0.36
N ASN A 389 -17.69 7.46 -0.88
CA ASN A 389 -16.91 8.64 -1.21
C ASN A 389 -17.76 9.70 -1.92
N GLN A 390 -17.47 10.96 -1.68
CA GLN A 390 -17.99 12.06 -2.49
C GLN A 390 -17.10 12.22 -3.73
N PHE A 391 -17.70 12.60 -4.84
CA PHE A 391 -16.89 13.00 -5.98
C PHE A 391 -16.14 14.30 -5.68
N PHE A 392 -14.83 14.26 -5.83
CA PHE A 392 -13.96 15.43 -5.81
C PHE A 392 -13.29 15.61 -7.17
N PRO A 393 -13.43 16.78 -7.82
CA PRO A 393 -12.82 17.03 -9.12
C PRO A 393 -11.30 17.06 -8.98
N ARG A 394 -10.64 16.27 -9.81
CA ARG A 394 -9.18 16.11 -9.82
C ARG A 394 -8.57 16.90 -10.97
N PRO A 395 -7.74 17.89 -10.70
CA PRO A 395 -7.15 18.64 -11.78
C PRO A 395 -6.34 17.78 -12.74
N GLY A 396 -6.50 18.09 -14.01
CA GLY A 396 -5.92 17.35 -15.10
C GLY A 396 -6.71 16.09 -15.50
N THR A 397 -7.78 15.73 -14.74
CA THR A 397 -8.67 14.63 -15.13
C THR A 397 -9.82 15.13 -16.00
N PRO A 398 -10.35 14.29 -16.91
CA PRO A 398 -11.52 14.66 -17.73
C PRO A 398 -12.73 15.05 -16.86
N ALA A 399 -13.03 14.29 -15.81
CA ALA A 399 -14.17 14.53 -14.93
C ALA A 399 -14.09 15.87 -14.17
N ALA A 400 -12.90 16.41 -13.94
CA ALA A 400 -12.75 17.73 -13.32
C ALA A 400 -13.29 18.89 -14.18
N LYS A 401 -13.43 18.66 -15.48
CA LYS A 401 -13.95 19.64 -16.46
C LYS A 401 -15.45 19.52 -16.71
N MET A 402 -16.08 18.46 -16.20
CA MET A 402 -17.52 18.23 -16.35
C MET A 402 -18.33 19.14 -15.43
N THR A 403 -19.60 19.36 -15.76
CA THR A 403 -20.53 20.12 -14.91
C THR A 403 -20.83 19.35 -13.63
N LYS A 404 -20.49 19.94 -12.50
CA LYS A 404 -20.59 19.29 -11.19
C LYS A 404 -22.03 19.18 -10.72
N VAL A 405 -22.36 18.10 -10.03
CA VAL A 405 -23.59 18.01 -9.23
C VAL A 405 -23.49 19.03 -8.08
N PRO A 406 -24.60 19.75 -7.76
CA PRO A 406 -24.61 20.69 -6.62
C PRO A 406 -24.14 20.05 -5.33
N GLY A 407 -23.24 20.73 -4.60
CA GLY A 407 -22.61 20.15 -3.40
C GLY A 407 -23.58 19.75 -2.29
N GLN A 408 -24.75 20.43 -2.20
CA GLN A 408 -25.82 20.03 -1.27
C GLN A 408 -26.41 18.66 -1.65
N GLU A 409 -26.59 18.42 -2.94
CA GLU A 409 -27.11 17.14 -3.45
C GLU A 409 -26.10 16.01 -3.22
N VAL A 410 -24.81 16.27 -3.47
CA VAL A 410 -23.74 15.30 -3.17
C VAL A 410 -23.73 14.92 -1.69
N LYS A 411 -23.83 15.91 -0.79
CA LYS A 411 -23.92 15.67 0.65
C LYS A 411 -25.16 14.87 1.04
N LYS A 412 -26.32 15.19 0.44
CA LYS A 412 -27.59 14.46 0.67
C LYS A 412 -27.44 12.99 0.27
N ARG A 413 -26.96 12.70 -0.94
CA ARG A 413 -26.74 11.33 -1.45
C ARG A 413 -25.77 10.55 -0.58
N THR A 414 -24.62 11.14 -0.25
CA THR A 414 -23.64 10.52 0.64
C THR A 414 -24.22 10.21 2.01
N LYS A 415 -25.02 11.13 2.57
CA LYS A 415 -25.69 10.91 3.86
C LYS A 415 -26.69 9.76 3.77
N MET A 416 -27.55 9.74 2.75
CA MET A 416 -28.54 8.68 2.55
C MET A 416 -27.91 7.29 2.46
N LEU A 417 -26.84 7.16 1.65
CA LEU A 417 -26.14 5.90 1.50
C LEU A 417 -25.41 5.49 2.79
N SER A 418 -24.83 6.45 3.52
CA SER A 418 -24.17 6.20 4.80
C SER A 418 -25.16 5.78 5.89
N GLU A 419 -26.35 6.39 5.95
CA GLU A 419 -27.41 6.00 6.86
C GLU A 419 -27.92 4.58 6.55
N PHE A 420 -28.12 4.27 5.26
CA PHE A 420 -28.46 2.92 4.84
C PHE A 420 -27.37 1.92 5.24
N PHE A 421 -26.08 2.23 4.96
CA PHE A 421 -24.98 1.34 5.33
C PHE A 421 -24.92 1.08 6.83
N ARG A 422 -25.20 2.10 7.67
CA ARG A 422 -25.24 1.96 9.14
C ARG A 422 -26.48 1.22 9.65
N SER A 423 -27.55 1.09 8.85
CA SER A 423 -28.84 0.54 9.30
C SER A 423 -28.87 -0.99 9.43
N TYR A 424 -27.86 -1.71 8.97
CA TYR A 424 -27.81 -3.17 9.07
C TYR A 424 -26.52 -3.66 9.71
N GLU A 425 -26.60 -4.78 10.39
CA GLU A 425 -25.46 -5.48 10.99
C GLU A 425 -25.11 -6.73 10.18
N PRO A 426 -23.88 -6.83 9.61
CA PRO A 426 -23.51 -7.98 8.81
C PRO A 426 -23.13 -9.21 9.62
N TYR A 427 -22.80 -9.07 10.91
CA TYR A 427 -22.14 -10.11 11.71
C TYR A 427 -23.00 -10.70 12.84
N GLY A 428 -24.19 -10.16 13.11
CA GLY A 428 -25.04 -10.59 14.25
C GLY A 428 -25.36 -12.08 14.26
N HIS A 429 -25.50 -12.70 13.09
CA HIS A 429 -25.76 -14.13 12.93
C HIS A 429 -24.58 -15.02 13.34
N LYS A 430 -23.37 -14.49 13.47
CA LYS A 430 -22.16 -15.23 13.86
C LYS A 430 -21.93 -15.30 15.36
N VAL A 431 -22.77 -14.63 16.16
CA VAL A 431 -22.70 -14.70 17.63
C VAL A 431 -22.97 -16.13 18.09
N GLY A 432 -22.07 -16.67 18.92
CA GLY A 432 -22.09 -18.07 19.36
C GLY A 432 -21.26 -19.04 18.52
N GLU A 433 -20.82 -18.64 17.31
CA GLU A 433 -19.93 -19.45 16.50
C GLU A 433 -18.52 -19.57 17.12
N THR A 434 -17.87 -20.69 16.78
CA THR A 434 -16.45 -20.88 17.05
C THR A 434 -15.66 -20.63 15.78
N GLN A 435 -14.71 -19.70 15.81
CA GLN A 435 -13.93 -19.31 14.65
C GLN A 435 -12.43 -19.35 14.94
N GLN A 436 -11.62 -19.60 13.90
CA GLN A 436 -10.17 -19.41 13.94
C GLN A 436 -9.82 -18.01 13.46
N VAL A 437 -8.98 -17.31 14.24
CA VAL A 437 -8.59 -15.94 13.95
C VAL A 437 -7.08 -15.74 14.09
N LEU A 438 -6.47 -15.01 13.19
CA LEU A 438 -5.05 -14.63 13.22
C LEU A 438 -4.92 -13.23 13.82
N VAL A 439 -4.18 -13.10 14.91
CA VAL A 439 -3.98 -11.82 15.60
C VAL A 439 -2.77 -11.10 15.02
N THR A 440 -2.98 -9.94 14.42
CA THR A 440 -1.90 -9.23 13.73
C THR A 440 -1.76 -7.76 14.10
N ASP A 441 -2.72 -7.15 14.78
CA ASP A 441 -2.68 -5.71 15.06
C ASP A 441 -3.28 -5.35 16.43
N ILE A 442 -3.21 -4.07 16.77
CA ILE A 442 -3.76 -3.48 18.00
C ILE A 442 -4.92 -2.57 17.60
N SER A 443 -6.05 -2.65 18.33
CA SER A 443 -7.20 -1.78 18.08
C SER A 443 -6.84 -0.30 18.27
N HIS A 444 -7.56 0.58 17.58
CA HIS A 444 -7.30 2.02 17.63
C HIS A 444 -7.37 2.58 19.06
N ASP A 445 -8.34 2.14 19.85
CA ASP A 445 -8.47 2.50 21.27
C ASP A 445 -7.41 1.85 22.18
N LYS A 446 -6.55 0.98 21.62
CA LYS A 446 -5.48 0.22 22.30
C LYS A 446 -5.95 -0.73 23.40
N ASN A 447 -7.25 -1.02 23.47
CA ASN A 447 -7.83 -1.87 24.51
C ASN A 447 -7.88 -3.35 24.11
N TYR A 448 -7.86 -3.64 22.81
CA TYR A 448 -7.96 -4.99 22.27
C TYR A 448 -6.84 -5.25 21.27
N PHE A 449 -6.61 -6.52 20.98
CA PHE A 449 -5.93 -6.92 19.77
C PHE A 449 -6.94 -7.13 18.65
N VAL A 450 -6.51 -6.81 17.42
CA VAL A 450 -7.26 -7.03 16.20
C VAL A 450 -6.80 -8.35 15.58
N ALA A 451 -7.75 -9.21 15.33
CA ALA A 451 -7.56 -10.45 14.61
C ALA A 451 -8.48 -10.50 13.38
N HIS A 452 -8.12 -11.31 12.41
CA HIS A 452 -8.94 -11.59 11.24
C HIS A 452 -9.29 -13.08 11.17
N ASN A 453 -10.56 -13.38 10.88
CA ASN A 453 -11.00 -14.73 10.57
C ASN A 453 -10.67 -15.11 9.11
N GLU A 454 -11.08 -16.28 8.65
CA GLU A 454 -10.82 -16.73 7.27
C GLU A 454 -11.47 -15.85 6.18
N TYR A 455 -12.48 -15.06 6.56
CA TYR A 455 -13.20 -14.14 5.68
C TYR A 455 -12.64 -12.71 5.71
N TYR A 456 -11.51 -12.51 6.40
CA TYR A 456 -10.89 -11.22 6.65
C TYR A 456 -11.80 -10.25 7.43
N GLU A 457 -12.72 -10.78 8.21
CA GLU A 457 -13.58 -10.00 9.08
C GLU A 457 -12.87 -9.73 10.40
N GLN A 458 -13.02 -8.54 10.94
CA GLN A 458 -12.36 -8.12 12.18
C GLN A 458 -12.98 -8.79 13.41
N VAL A 459 -12.12 -9.40 14.22
CA VAL A 459 -12.47 -9.97 15.51
C VAL A 459 -11.56 -9.36 16.58
N LEU A 460 -12.15 -8.65 17.52
CA LEU A 460 -11.45 -8.07 18.66
C LEU A 460 -11.29 -9.13 19.74
N VAL A 461 -10.07 -9.36 20.20
CA VAL A 461 -9.75 -10.30 21.28
C VAL A 461 -9.09 -9.58 22.45
N PRO A 462 -9.13 -10.14 23.68
CA PRO A 462 -8.47 -9.54 24.83
C PRO A 462 -7.00 -9.24 24.54
N LYS A 463 -6.52 -8.08 25.02
CA LYS A 463 -5.13 -7.65 24.82
C LYS A 463 -4.20 -8.35 25.78
N GLU A 464 -3.80 -9.57 25.43
CA GLU A 464 -2.79 -10.34 26.14
C GLU A 464 -1.60 -10.61 25.21
N GLU A 465 -0.40 -10.20 25.59
CA GLU A 465 0.82 -10.27 24.74
C GLU A 465 1.09 -11.67 24.15
N LYS A 466 0.67 -12.73 24.84
CA LYS A 466 0.78 -14.10 24.34
C LYS A 466 -0.02 -14.38 23.05
N TYR A 467 -0.97 -13.51 22.69
CA TYR A 467 -1.84 -13.69 21.50
C TYR A 467 -1.29 -13.03 20.24
N MET A 468 -0.45 -11.99 20.38
CA MET A 468 0.07 -11.27 19.21
C MET A 468 0.87 -12.21 18.29
N GLY A 469 0.58 -12.17 17.00
CA GLY A 469 1.16 -13.04 15.98
C GLY A 469 0.70 -14.50 16.06
N LYS A 470 -0.39 -14.81 16.75
CA LYS A 470 -0.87 -16.18 16.96
C LYS A 470 -2.21 -16.43 16.28
N MET A 471 -2.42 -17.69 15.94
CA MET A 471 -3.72 -18.22 15.57
C MET A 471 -4.48 -18.63 16.84
N LEU A 472 -5.68 -18.12 17.01
CA LEU A 472 -6.57 -18.42 18.14
C LEU A 472 -7.83 -19.11 17.65
N THR A 473 -8.36 -20.03 18.48
CA THR A 473 -9.75 -20.46 18.36
C THR A 473 -10.57 -19.61 19.35
N VAL A 474 -11.54 -18.89 18.86
CA VAL A 474 -12.37 -17.99 19.66
C VAL A 474 -13.85 -18.33 19.54
N LYS A 475 -14.60 -18.11 20.60
CA LYS A 475 -16.07 -18.07 20.57
C LYS A 475 -16.49 -16.62 20.37
N ILE A 476 -17.33 -16.36 19.38
CA ILE A 476 -17.88 -15.02 19.13
C ILE A 476 -18.94 -14.72 20.19
N THR A 477 -18.72 -13.66 20.95
CA THR A 477 -19.60 -13.28 22.09
C THR A 477 -20.51 -12.11 21.79
N ALA A 478 -20.10 -11.23 20.89
CA ALA A 478 -20.88 -10.08 20.45
C ALA A 478 -20.47 -9.67 19.02
N ALA A 479 -21.34 -8.93 18.36
CA ALA A 479 -21.09 -8.35 17.05
C ALA A 479 -21.49 -6.87 17.05
N THR A 480 -20.76 -6.08 16.24
CA THR A 480 -21.04 -4.68 15.94
C THR A 480 -21.12 -4.49 14.42
N LYS A 481 -21.33 -3.26 13.97
CA LYS A 481 -21.31 -2.94 12.54
C LYS A 481 -19.99 -3.32 11.85
N PHE A 482 -18.85 -3.16 12.51
CA PHE A 482 -17.54 -3.26 11.89
C PHE A 482 -16.66 -4.40 12.41
N SER A 483 -17.02 -4.99 13.53
CA SER A 483 -16.22 -6.03 14.18
C SER A 483 -17.04 -6.96 15.05
N MET A 484 -16.46 -8.10 15.36
CA MET A 484 -16.98 -9.05 16.35
C MET A 484 -16.08 -9.05 17.59
N MET A 485 -16.62 -9.51 18.72
CA MET A 485 -15.84 -9.78 19.93
C MET A 485 -15.60 -11.27 20.05
N GLY A 486 -14.36 -11.68 20.20
CA GLY A 486 -13.97 -13.08 20.33
C GLY A 486 -13.34 -13.38 21.69
N GLN A 487 -13.87 -14.39 22.39
CA GLN A 487 -13.28 -14.92 23.61
C GLN A 487 -12.45 -16.16 23.27
N PRO A 488 -11.11 -16.17 23.48
CA PRO A 488 -10.28 -17.34 23.26
C PRO A 488 -10.72 -18.54 24.10
N ILE A 489 -10.81 -19.71 23.48
CA ILE A 489 -11.24 -20.97 24.13
C ILE A 489 -10.15 -22.02 24.16
N ASP A 490 -9.11 -21.88 23.34
CA ASP A 490 -7.97 -22.78 23.25
C ASP A 490 -6.64 -22.06 23.49
N LYS A 491 -5.56 -22.86 23.63
CA LYS A 491 -4.19 -22.32 23.68
C LYS A 491 -3.81 -21.73 22.32
N PRO A 492 -3.13 -20.56 22.31
CA PRO A 492 -2.68 -19.94 21.08
C PRO A 492 -1.68 -20.85 20.34
N LYS A 493 -1.85 -20.95 19.01
CA LYS A 493 -0.95 -21.69 18.13
C LYS A 493 -0.04 -20.73 17.40
N MET A 494 1.24 -21.08 17.27
CA MET A 494 2.19 -20.31 16.47
C MET A 494 1.97 -20.63 15.00
N PRO A 495 1.59 -19.65 14.15
CA PRO A 495 1.67 -19.82 12.71
C PRO A 495 3.13 -19.63 12.27
N GLY A 496 3.54 -20.36 11.21
CA GLY A 496 4.91 -20.25 10.73
C GLY A 496 5.97 -20.90 11.62
N LEU A 497 7.23 -20.72 11.27
CA LEU A 497 8.38 -21.42 11.82
C LEU A 497 9.29 -20.54 12.70
N THR A 498 9.19 -19.22 12.59
CA THR A 498 10.15 -18.27 13.15
C THR A 498 9.45 -17.15 13.90
N ALA A 499 10.09 -16.63 14.94
CA ALA A 499 9.61 -15.42 15.62
C ALA A 499 9.76 -14.20 14.71
N PRO A 500 8.82 -13.24 14.73
CA PRO A 500 8.88 -12.04 13.91
C PRO A 500 10.06 -11.15 14.30
N LEU A 501 10.57 -10.40 13.33
CA LEU A 501 11.51 -9.31 13.57
C LEU A 501 10.90 -8.31 14.53
N LYS A 502 11.74 -7.63 15.31
CA LYS A 502 11.27 -6.54 16.17
C LYS A 502 10.86 -5.33 15.32
N LYS A 503 9.97 -4.51 15.86
CA LYS A 503 9.60 -3.24 15.22
C LYS A 503 10.85 -2.37 15.02
N GLY A 504 11.09 -1.91 13.80
CA GLY A 504 12.26 -1.12 13.43
C GLY A 504 13.46 -1.93 12.94
N GLU A 505 13.48 -3.26 13.09
CA GLU A 505 14.52 -4.09 12.49
C GLU A 505 14.41 -4.15 10.98
N VAL A 506 15.56 -4.21 10.32
CA VAL A 506 15.66 -4.22 8.85
C VAL A 506 15.48 -5.63 8.33
N SER A 507 14.47 -5.83 7.51
CA SER A 507 14.21 -7.04 6.73
C SER A 507 15.19 -7.13 5.55
N GLY A 508 15.49 -8.33 5.09
CA GLY A 508 16.32 -8.55 3.89
C GLY A 508 17.82 -8.67 4.13
N LEU A 509 18.30 -8.41 5.34
CA LEU A 509 19.75 -8.52 5.65
C LEU A 509 20.18 -9.97 5.94
N TYR A 510 19.30 -10.80 6.47
CA TYR A 510 19.63 -12.20 6.83
C TYR A 510 20.13 -13.05 5.66
N GLY A 511 19.64 -12.82 4.44
CA GLY A 511 20.09 -13.55 3.25
C GLY A 511 21.53 -13.18 2.80
N VAL A 512 21.95 -11.95 3.08
CA VAL A 512 23.28 -11.45 2.74
C VAL A 512 24.32 -11.98 3.71
N GLU A 513 24.00 -12.06 5.01
CA GLU A 513 24.91 -12.63 6.01
C GLU A 513 25.03 -14.14 5.87
N LYS A 514 23.95 -14.89 5.65
CA LYS A 514 24.02 -16.33 5.37
C LYS A 514 24.83 -16.64 4.11
N LYS A 515 24.74 -15.84 3.03
CA LYS A 515 25.59 -15.99 1.85
C LYS A 515 27.05 -15.62 2.11
N LYS A 516 27.33 -14.65 2.99
CA LYS A 516 28.70 -14.32 3.40
C LYS A 516 29.30 -15.38 4.34
N MET A 517 28.49 -16.03 5.18
CA MET A 517 28.92 -17.12 6.06
C MET A 517 28.95 -18.50 5.36
N ALA A 518 28.31 -18.66 4.22
CA ALA A 518 28.34 -19.86 3.40
C ALA A 518 29.55 -19.91 2.44
N VAL A 519 30.67 -19.26 2.76
CA VAL A 519 31.96 -19.60 2.18
C VAL A 519 32.28 -21.00 2.71
N PRO A 520 32.33 -22.02 1.83
CA PRO A 520 32.44 -23.39 2.31
C PRO A 520 33.74 -23.56 3.09
N LEU A 521 33.58 -24.04 4.33
CA LEU A 521 34.67 -24.43 5.24
C LEU A 521 35.86 -25.18 4.55
N PRO A 522 35.67 -25.94 3.43
CA PRO A 522 36.76 -26.59 2.74
C PRO A 522 37.80 -25.67 2.13
N ILE A 523 37.46 -24.42 1.77
CA ILE A 523 38.47 -23.51 1.15
C ILE A 523 39.43 -22.97 2.22
N PHE A 524 38.97 -22.67 3.41
CA PHE A 524 39.84 -22.24 4.53
C PHE A 524 40.76 -23.38 4.98
N VAL A 525 40.27 -24.61 5.05
CA VAL A 525 41.07 -25.79 5.39
C VAL A 525 42.13 -26.10 4.30
N LEU A 526 41.78 -25.92 3.01
CA LEU A 526 42.70 -26.08 1.91
C LEU A 526 43.82 -25.01 1.90
N ILE A 527 43.45 -23.75 2.16
CA ILE A 527 44.47 -22.65 2.23
C ILE A 527 45.36 -22.88 3.46
N PHE A 528 44.82 -23.27 4.62
CA PHE A 528 45.62 -23.55 5.82
C PHE A 528 46.54 -24.76 5.61
N ALA A 529 46.08 -25.81 4.94
CA ALA A 529 46.90 -27.00 4.62
C ALA A 529 47.99 -26.68 3.61
N VAL A 530 47.75 -25.81 2.63
CA VAL A 530 48.76 -25.36 1.66
C VAL A 530 49.81 -24.47 2.31
N VAL A 531 49.38 -23.55 3.20
CA VAL A 531 50.33 -22.68 3.95
C VAL A 531 51.17 -23.51 4.92
N LEU A 532 50.61 -24.49 5.64
CA LEU A 532 51.36 -25.39 6.50
C LEU A 532 52.34 -26.26 5.73
N ARG A 533 52.02 -26.74 4.52
CA ARG A 533 52.94 -27.47 3.65
C ARG A 533 54.07 -26.58 3.13
N LEU A 534 53.81 -25.33 2.81
CA LEU A 534 54.84 -24.39 2.36
C LEU A 534 55.81 -24.02 3.50
N VAL A 535 55.30 -23.83 4.72
CA VAL A 535 56.15 -23.58 5.90
C VAL A 535 56.99 -24.79 6.27
N TRP A 536 56.49 -26.03 6.09
CA TRP A 536 57.26 -27.26 6.33
C TRP A 536 58.32 -27.56 5.23
N PHE A 537 58.20 -26.94 4.07
CA PHE A 537 59.16 -27.09 2.98
C PHE A 537 60.32 -26.08 3.06
N PHE A 538 60.17 -25.02 3.89
CA PHE A 538 61.21 -23.99 4.09
C PHE A 538 61.83 -24.00 5.50
N LEU A 539 61.42 -24.92 6.38
CA LEU A 539 62.11 -25.32 7.63
C LEU A 539 62.80 -26.68 7.44
#